data_93e5b98cba506a87d7a6821d3f2658d0
#
_entry.id   93e5b98cba506a87d7a6821d3f2658d0
#
_cell.length_a   1.000
_cell.length_b   1.000
_cell.length_c   1.000
_cell.angle_alpha   90.00
_cell.angle_beta   90.00
_cell.angle_gamma   90.00
#
_symmetry.space_group_name_H-M   'P 1'
#
loop_
_entity.id
_entity.type
_entity.pdbx_description
1 polymer ?
#
loop_
_entity_poly.entity_id
_entity_poly.type
_entity_poly.pdbx_seq_one_letter_code
_entity_poly.pdbx_strand_id
1 'polypeptide(L)'
;MRKFAAILLAALMMVSAAACSTGSGTSSAADAASTADGASSEETADNSEAESTTGDDSAAADDSWDKIVEKGEIVLGMDDAFPPMGYTDTTTGEIIGFDVDVATEVFSRLGVELKLQPIEWSTKEMELDGGNVDLLWNGYSYTEERAEKQTLSDAYMKNNQVILVKEDSSYQSLADLAGKSLGVQSDSSAESALESEEATEFRESLGEIVPIDDYSKAILEIQNGLIEAIAIDEVVARFYLTNDPGAYRILEKEDGTVESLAVEDYVIGFRKGDQALCDKVNETLKEMKADGTLAEISEKWFGEDVTTIEA
;
A
#
# COMPACT_ATOMS: atom_id res chain seq x y z
N MET A 1 -22.83 -47.87 18.75
CA MET A 1 -23.30 -47.84 20.13
C MET A 1 -22.22 -47.20 20.99
N ARG A 2 -22.43 -45.95 21.36
CA ARG A 2 -22.12 -45.30 22.64
C ARG A 2 -22.42 -43.81 22.52
N LYS A 3 -23.52 -43.48 23.16
CA LYS A 3 -24.03 -42.13 23.43
C LYS A 3 -23.25 -41.56 24.62
N PHE A 4 -23.25 -40.25 24.75
CA PHE A 4 -23.16 -39.38 25.96
C PHE A 4 -22.44 -38.09 25.55
N ALA A 5 -22.78 -36.89 25.94
CA ALA A 5 -23.92 -36.33 26.62
C ALA A 5 -23.71 -34.80 26.51
N ALA A 6 -24.79 -34.09 26.36
CA ALA A 6 -24.86 -32.62 26.44
C ALA A 6 -24.64 -32.17 27.88
N ILE A 7 -23.87 -31.10 28.09
CA ILE A 7 -23.98 -30.27 29.31
C ILE A 7 -24.17 -28.82 28.91
N LEU A 8 -25.43 -28.38 29.14
CA LEU A 8 -25.81 -26.97 29.25
C LEU A 8 -25.33 -26.45 30.61
N LEU A 9 -24.69 -25.28 30.61
CA LEU A 9 -24.64 -24.46 31.81
C LEU A 9 -24.99 -23.02 31.44
N ALA A 10 -26.18 -22.59 31.89
CA ALA A 10 -26.65 -21.22 31.91
C ALA A 10 -26.41 -20.66 33.31
N ALA A 11 -25.92 -19.44 33.42
CA ALA A 11 -26.09 -18.48 34.54
C ALA A 11 -25.29 -17.24 34.20
N LEU A 12 -25.63 -16.04 34.48
CA LEU A 12 -26.72 -15.31 35.13
C LEU A 12 -26.32 -13.81 35.00
N MET A 13 -27.27 -13.00 34.69
CA MET A 13 -27.16 -11.52 34.62
C MET A 13 -26.78 -10.92 35.98
N MET A 14 -25.97 -9.83 35.95
CA MET A 14 -26.13 -8.77 36.98
C MET A 14 -26.05 -7.39 36.30
N VAL A 15 -27.14 -6.72 36.32
CA VAL A 15 -27.38 -5.29 36.08
C VAL A 15 -26.95 -4.53 37.34
N SER A 16 -26.20 -3.45 37.16
CA SER A 16 -26.05 -2.41 38.18
C SER A 16 -26.15 -1.05 37.51
N ALA A 17 -27.27 -0.40 37.74
CA ALA A 17 -27.51 1.00 37.44
C ALA A 17 -27.29 1.84 38.73
N ALA A 18 -26.63 3.00 38.62
CA ALA A 18 -26.77 4.18 39.49
C ALA A 18 -26.17 5.35 38.72
N ALA A 19 -26.91 6.27 38.26
CA ALA A 19 -27.69 7.40 38.82
C ALA A 19 -26.83 8.67 38.99
N CYS A 20 -27.17 9.62 38.13
CA CYS A 20 -27.32 11.08 38.25
C CYS A 20 -26.47 11.89 39.25
N SER A 21 -25.83 12.94 38.72
CA SER A 21 -25.88 14.25 39.40
C SER A 21 -25.73 15.39 38.37
N THR A 22 -26.74 16.21 38.36
CA THR A 22 -26.92 17.49 37.65
C THR A 22 -26.09 18.59 38.30
N GLY A 23 -25.59 19.52 37.49
CA GLY A 23 -25.02 20.79 37.97
C GLY A 23 -25.01 21.83 36.85
N SER A 24 -26.09 22.60 36.80
CA SER A 24 -26.25 23.83 36.00
C SER A 24 -25.39 24.96 36.55
N GLY A 25 -24.85 25.79 35.66
CA GLY A 25 -24.26 27.07 36.01
C GLY A 25 -24.10 27.96 34.77
N THR A 26 -25.08 28.85 34.65
CA THR A 26 -25.29 29.84 33.58
C THR A 26 -24.44 31.10 33.72
N SER A 27 -24.25 31.78 32.59
CA SER A 27 -24.12 33.24 32.35
C SER A 27 -22.76 33.87 32.63
N SER A 28 -22.27 34.89 31.96
CA SER A 28 -22.87 35.92 31.11
C SER A 28 -21.76 36.73 30.44
N ALA A 29 -22.12 37.34 29.38
CA ALA A 29 -21.45 38.29 28.49
C ALA A 29 -20.88 39.55 29.18
N ALA A 30 -20.02 40.23 28.45
CA ALA A 30 -19.89 41.66 28.14
C ALA A 30 -18.42 42.03 27.98
N ASP A 31 -17.93 42.46 26.85
CA ASP A 31 -18.07 43.76 26.13
C ASP A 31 -17.12 44.85 26.63
N ALA A 32 -16.41 45.45 25.70
CA ALA A 32 -15.90 46.80 25.59
C ALA A 32 -14.43 46.88 25.11
N ALA A 33 -14.22 47.15 23.91
CA ALA A 33 -13.84 48.33 23.11
C ALA A 33 -12.98 49.39 23.85
N SER A 34 -11.89 49.80 23.16
CA SER A 34 -11.56 51.18 22.89
C SER A 34 -10.06 51.47 22.78
N THR A 35 -9.70 51.89 21.59
CA THR A 35 -9.02 53.11 21.07
C THR A 35 -7.56 53.33 21.45
N ALA A 36 -6.74 53.30 20.40
CA ALA A 36 -6.09 54.40 19.66
C ALA A 36 -5.12 55.29 20.42
N ASP A 37 -3.94 55.44 19.89
CA ASP A 37 -3.19 56.62 19.40
C ASP A 37 -1.70 56.31 19.52
N GLY A 38 -0.85 56.38 18.53
CA GLY A 38 -0.43 57.49 17.73
C GLY A 38 0.93 58.04 18.15
N ALA A 39 1.96 57.88 17.32
CA ALA A 39 2.94 58.89 16.98
C ALA A 39 4.27 58.32 16.46
N SER A 40 4.51 58.50 15.22
CA SER A 40 5.62 59.01 14.42
C SER A 40 6.91 59.43 15.14
N SER A 41 8.05 58.98 14.59
CA SER A 41 9.23 59.79 14.18
C SER A 41 10.31 58.89 13.55
N GLU A 42 10.51 59.08 12.25
CA GLU A 42 11.66 59.62 11.50
C GLU A 42 13.03 58.93 11.69
N GLU A 43 13.45 58.36 10.55
CA GLU A 43 14.74 58.39 9.84
C GLU A 43 16.04 58.45 10.61
N THR A 44 16.87 57.46 10.31
CA THR A 44 18.22 57.70 9.78
C THR A 44 18.68 56.51 8.95
N ALA A 45 18.99 56.84 7.67
CA ALA A 45 19.68 55.92 6.76
C ALA A 45 21.14 55.75 7.19
N ASP A 46 21.61 54.53 7.29
CA ASP A 46 23.03 54.22 7.19
C ASP A 46 23.24 53.14 6.14
N ASN A 47 24.02 53.52 5.14
CA ASN A 47 24.41 52.75 3.98
C ASN A 47 25.55 51.81 4.39
N SER A 48 25.31 50.55 4.46
CA SER A 48 26.35 49.52 4.58
C SER A 48 26.22 48.54 3.45
N GLU A 49 27.29 48.46 2.69
CA GLU A 49 27.50 47.61 1.52
C GLU A 49 27.04 46.14 1.76
N ALA A 50 26.17 45.69 0.87
CA ALA A 50 25.82 44.28 0.79
C ALA A 50 27.02 43.54 0.19
N GLU A 51 27.76 42.85 1.05
CA GLU A 51 28.62 41.76 0.63
C GLU A 51 27.74 40.63 0.10
N SER A 52 27.78 40.46 -1.23
CA SER A 52 27.21 39.32 -1.93
C SER A 52 27.96 38.06 -1.49
N THR A 53 27.47 37.41 -0.45
CA THR A 53 27.80 36.02 -0.23
C THR A 53 27.04 35.24 -1.29
N THR A 54 27.76 34.84 -2.34
CA THR A 54 27.35 33.72 -3.18
C THR A 54 27.18 32.53 -2.25
N GLY A 55 25.91 32.24 -1.92
CA GLY A 55 25.54 30.98 -1.28
C GLY A 55 25.98 29.87 -2.23
N ASP A 56 26.99 29.15 -1.83
CA ASP A 56 27.31 27.85 -2.36
C ASP A 56 26.13 26.95 -2.00
N ASP A 57 25.22 26.77 -2.98
CA ASP A 57 24.13 25.82 -2.93
C ASP A 57 24.74 24.43 -3.21
N SER A 58 25.65 24.03 -2.34
CA SER A 58 26.10 22.67 -2.23
C SER A 58 24.91 21.90 -1.68
N ALA A 59 24.12 21.30 -2.57
CA ALA A 59 23.15 20.29 -2.19
C ALA A 59 23.85 19.33 -1.23
N ALA A 60 23.34 19.20 -0.01
CA ALA A 60 23.89 18.26 0.96
C ALA A 60 23.96 16.88 0.27
N ALA A 61 25.13 16.23 0.36
CA ALA A 61 25.28 14.90 -0.22
C ALA A 61 24.19 13.99 0.37
N ASP A 62 23.57 13.18 -0.48
CA ASP A 62 22.58 12.20 -0.05
C ASP A 62 23.27 11.18 0.87
N ASP A 63 22.89 11.18 2.13
CA ASP A 63 23.41 10.32 3.20
C ASP A 63 22.40 9.23 3.62
N SER A 64 21.38 8.99 2.79
CA SER A 64 20.29 8.07 3.11
C SER A 64 20.77 6.65 3.40
N TRP A 65 21.71 6.14 2.60
CA TRP A 65 22.33 4.84 2.86
C TRP A 65 23.18 4.83 4.14
N ASP A 66 23.98 5.86 4.37
CA ASP A 66 24.83 5.96 5.56
C ASP A 66 24.00 5.96 6.84
N LYS A 67 22.84 6.62 6.84
CA LYS A 67 21.89 6.62 7.97
C LYS A 67 21.37 5.22 8.28
N ILE A 68 21.03 4.42 7.25
CA ILE A 68 20.61 3.04 7.43
C ILE A 68 21.74 2.18 8.01
N VAL A 69 22.97 2.36 7.53
CA VAL A 69 24.14 1.65 8.05
C VAL A 69 24.41 2.03 9.52
N GLU A 70 24.30 3.31 9.87
CA GLU A 70 24.47 3.77 11.26
C GLU A 70 23.37 3.22 12.18
N LYS A 71 22.12 3.19 11.71
CA LYS A 71 20.97 2.62 12.42
C LYS A 71 21.10 1.10 12.58
N GLY A 72 21.74 0.41 11.63
CA GLY A 72 21.93 -1.04 11.60
C GLY A 72 20.68 -1.85 11.28
N GLU A 73 19.56 -1.18 11.03
CA GLU A 73 18.28 -1.79 10.65
C GLU A 73 17.57 -0.95 9.59
N ILE A 74 16.68 -1.60 8.84
CA ILE A 74 15.79 -0.95 7.88
C ILE A 74 14.36 -1.45 8.08
N VAL A 75 13.39 -0.55 8.04
CA VAL A 75 11.97 -0.84 8.26
C VAL A 75 11.24 -0.82 6.92
N LEU A 76 10.72 -1.95 6.51
CA LEU A 76 9.94 -2.14 5.29
C LEU A 76 8.45 -2.06 5.62
N GLY A 77 7.76 -1.04 5.08
CA GLY A 77 6.30 -0.89 5.17
C GLY A 77 5.59 -1.75 4.12
N MET A 78 4.57 -2.50 4.54
CA MET A 78 3.84 -3.42 3.68
C MET A 78 2.40 -3.66 4.16
N ASP A 79 1.54 -4.06 3.25
CA ASP A 79 0.24 -4.68 3.54
C ASP A 79 0.46 -6.18 3.78
N ASP A 80 0.16 -6.68 4.97
CA ASP A 80 0.34 -8.08 5.32
C ASP A 80 -0.84 -9.00 4.92
N ALA A 81 -1.67 -8.52 3.98
CA ALA A 81 -2.76 -9.25 3.35
C ALA A 81 -2.71 -9.23 1.81
N PHE A 82 -1.51 -9.14 1.22
CA PHE A 82 -1.24 -9.04 -0.22
C PHE A 82 -0.46 -10.26 -0.77
N PRO A 83 -1.06 -11.47 -0.76
CA PRO A 83 -0.38 -12.67 -1.26
C PRO A 83 -0.27 -12.65 -2.81
N PRO A 84 0.78 -13.24 -3.40
CA PRO A 84 1.92 -13.90 -2.76
C PRO A 84 3.09 -12.96 -2.47
N MET A 85 2.93 -11.64 -2.64
CA MET A 85 4.03 -10.68 -2.49
C MET A 85 4.46 -10.52 -1.03
N GLY A 86 3.49 -10.28 -0.12
CA GLY A 86 3.71 -10.21 1.32
C GLY A 86 2.40 -10.43 2.07
N TYR A 87 2.37 -11.41 2.97
CA TYR A 87 1.15 -11.71 3.73
C TYR A 87 1.47 -12.51 5.00
N THR A 88 0.56 -12.42 5.98
CA THR A 88 0.64 -13.24 7.18
C THR A 88 0.14 -14.65 6.90
N ASP A 89 1.02 -15.66 7.03
CA ASP A 89 0.65 -17.08 6.97
C ASP A 89 -0.24 -17.44 8.16
N THR A 90 -1.46 -17.86 7.89
CA THR A 90 -2.46 -18.19 8.92
C THR A 90 -2.11 -19.39 9.78
N THR A 91 -1.15 -20.21 9.36
CA THR A 91 -0.71 -21.41 10.07
C THR A 91 0.41 -21.09 11.06
N THR A 92 1.38 -20.27 10.64
CA THR A 92 2.58 -19.95 11.42
C THR A 92 2.46 -18.61 12.13
N GLY A 93 1.67 -17.68 11.60
CA GLY A 93 1.58 -16.29 12.05
C GLY A 93 2.77 -15.44 11.60
N GLU A 94 3.63 -15.98 10.72
CA GLU A 94 4.78 -15.26 10.19
C GLU A 94 4.40 -14.51 8.92
N ILE A 95 5.03 -13.37 8.68
CA ILE A 95 4.90 -12.65 7.40
C ILE A 95 5.85 -13.29 6.40
N ILE A 96 5.30 -13.74 5.29
CA ILE A 96 6.00 -14.42 4.20
C ILE A 96 5.59 -13.81 2.85
N GLY A 97 6.34 -14.08 1.80
CA GLY A 97 5.99 -13.65 0.45
C GLY A 97 7.20 -13.51 -0.46
N PHE A 98 6.94 -13.29 -1.74
CA PHE A 98 7.98 -13.08 -2.73
C PHE A 98 8.83 -11.84 -2.40
N ASP A 99 8.19 -10.69 -2.17
CA ASP A 99 8.88 -9.45 -1.85
C ASP A 99 9.60 -9.55 -0.50
N VAL A 100 9.02 -10.28 0.46
CA VAL A 100 9.64 -10.55 1.78
C VAL A 100 10.93 -11.35 1.63
N ASP A 101 10.94 -12.41 0.81
CA ASP A 101 12.12 -13.22 0.55
C ASP A 101 13.19 -12.41 -0.19
N VAL A 102 12.81 -11.63 -1.22
CA VAL A 102 13.73 -10.80 -1.98
C VAL A 102 14.34 -9.71 -1.09
N ALA A 103 13.52 -9.00 -0.30
CA ALA A 103 14.00 -7.98 0.63
C ALA A 103 14.92 -8.57 1.71
N THR A 104 14.59 -9.75 2.23
CA THR A 104 15.43 -10.46 3.21
C THR A 104 16.81 -10.74 2.65
N GLU A 105 16.89 -11.24 1.44
CA GLU A 105 18.18 -11.50 0.79
C GLU A 105 18.94 -10.22 0.48
N VAL A 106 18.27 -9.17 -0.04
CA VAL A 106 18.89 -7.87 -0.32
C VAL A 106 19.56 -7.32 0.94
N PHE A 107 18.82 -7.20 2.05
CA PHE A 107 19.36 -6.59 3.27
C PHE A 107 20.32 -7.52 4.02
N SER A 108 20.21 -8.83 3.85
CA SER A 108 21.22 -9.79 4.31
C SER A 108 22.57 -9.54 3.62
N ARG A 109 22.59 -9.34 2.30
CA ARG A 109 23.81 -9.02 1.54
C ARG A 109 24.40 -7.68 1.95
N LEU A 110 23.53 -6.70 2.21
CA LEU A 110 23.93 -5.36 2.63
C LEU A 110 24.36 -5.29 4.11
N GLY A 111 24.15 -6.36 4.89
CA GLY A 111 24.53 -6.43 6.30
C GLY A 111 23.67 -5.57 7.23
N VAL A 112 22.40 -5.33 6.86
CA VAL A 112 21.43 -4.54 7.61
C VAL A 112 20.29 -5.45 8.06
N GLU A 113 19.79 -5.28 9.31
CA GLU A 113 18.66 -6.06 9.82
C GLU A 113 17.35 -5.57 9.19
N LEU A 114 16.61 -6.46 8.53
CA LEU A 114 15.28 -6.14 7.98
C LEU A 114 14.20 -6.26 9.07
N LYS A 115 13.38 -5.21 9.19
CA LYS A 115 12.16 -5.19 10.00
C LYS A 115 10.96 -5.07 9.08
N LEU A 116 10.04 -6.01 9.16
CA LEU A 116 8.76 -5.95 8.44
C LEU A 116 7.74 -5.21 9.31
N GLN A 117 7.14 -4.16 8.75
CA GLN A 117 6.16 -3.33 9.44
C GLN A 117 4.84 -3.34 8.65
N PRO A 118 3.83 -4.11 9.11
CA PRO A 118 2.48 -3.99 8.58
C PRO A 118 1.95 -2.57 8.75
N ILE A 119 1.37 -2.04 7.70
CA ILE A 119 0.75 -0.71 7.66
C ILE A 119 -0.62 -0.78 6.95
N GLU A 120 -1.52 0.13 7.28
CA GLU A 120 -2.70 0.37 6.46
C GLU A 120 -2.26 0.95 5.11
N TRP A 121 -2.64 0.30 3.99
CA TRP A 121 -2.14 0.70 2.67
C TRP A 121 -2.49 2.14 2.28
N SER A 122 -3.67 2.62 2.69
CA SER A 122 -4.08 4.01 2.48
C SER A 122 -3.24 5.05 3.22
N THR A 123 -2.39 4.64 4.17
CA THR A 123 -1.50 5.54 4.92
C THR A 123 -0.02 5.40 4.52
N LYS A 124 0.31 4.56 3.56
CA LYS A 124 1.69 4.18 3.19
C LYS A 124 2.62 5.36 2.93
N GLU A 125 2.15 6.36 2.22
CA GLU A 125 2.95 7.55 1.89
C GLU A 125 3.22 8.39 3.15
N MET A 126 2.23 8.52 4.02
CA MET A 126 2.39 9.22 5.30
C MET A 126 3.36 8.48 6.24
N GLU A 127 3.31 7.14 6.26
CA GLU A 127 4.24 6.32 7.04
C GLU A 127 5.69 6.46 6.53
N LEU A 128 5.86 6.49 5.21
CA LEU A 128 7.17 6.69 4.57
C LEU A 128 7.71 8.10 4.82
N ASP A 129 6.92 9.14 4.55
CA ASP A 129 7.32 10.55 4.72
C ASP A 129 7.56 10.89 6.19
N GLY A 130 6.77 10.31 7.08
CA GLY A 130 6.90 10.45 8.53
C GLY A 130 8.11 9.73 9.13
N GLY A 131 8.79 8.88 8.35
CA GLY A 131 9.95 8.10 8.81
C GLY A 131 9.61 6.94 9.72
N ASN A 132 8.33 6.51 9.75
CA ASN A 132 7.91 5.30 10.48
C ASN A 132 8.36 4.04 9.75
N VAL A 133 8.46 4.10 8.43
CA VAL A 133 9.09 3.09 7.58
C VAL A 133 10.18 3.74 6.71
N ASP A 134 11.16 2.96 6.27
CA ASP A 134 12.29 3.43 5.47
C ASP A 134 12.04 3.24 3.97
N LEU A 135 11.23 2.24 3.60
CA LEU A 135 10.83 1.95 2.23
C LEU A 135 9.46 1.27 2.19
N LEU A 136 8.83 1.28 1.01
CA LEU A 136 7.61 0.54 0.67
C LEU A 136 7.96 -0.55 -0.36
N TRP A 137 7.69 -1.81 -0.02
CA TRP A 137 7.95 -2.94 -0.91
C TRP A 137 6.90 -4.03 -0.73
N ASN A 138 5.88 -4.01 -1.58
CA ASN A 138 4.76 -4.96 -1.52
C ASN A 138 3.91 -4.89 -2.80
N GLY A 139 4.49 -5.28 -3.93
CA GLY A 139 3.82 -5.09 -5.22
C GLY A 139 3.50 -3.62 -5.48
N TYR A 140 4.45 -2.73 -5.18
CA TYR A 140 4.24 -1.28 -5.28
C TYR A 140 4.36 -0.83 -6.73
N SER A 141 3.24 -0.45 -7.34
CA SER A 141 3.20 -0.07 -8.75
C SER A 141 3.80 1.31 -8.99
N TYR A 142 4.56 1.43 -10.07
CA TYR A 142 4.99 2.72 -10.59
C TYR A 142 3.79 3.52 -11.06
N THR A 143 3.72 4.79 -10.65
CA THR A 143 2.86 5.82 -11.24
C THR A 143 3.65 7.10 -11.41
N GLU A 144 3.25 7.96 -12.35
CA GLU A 144 3.88 9.28 -12.52
C GLU A 144 3.75 10.12 -11.25
N GLU A 145 2.61 10.06 -10.59
CA GLU A 145 2.38 10.78 -9.32
C GLU A 145 3.35 10.33 -8.23
N ARG A 146 3.57 9.01 -8.07
CA ARG A 146 4.53 8.47 -7.11
C ARG A 146 5.95 8.88 -7.45
N ALA A 147 6.33 8.85 -8.73
CA ALA A 147 7.65 9.28 -9.19
C ALA A 147 7.94 10.77 -8.95
N GLU A 148 6.90 11.61 -8.96
CA GLU A 148 7.04 13.03 -8.59
C GLU A 148 7.29 13.22 -7.09
N LYS A 149 6.68 12.39 -6.24
CA LYS A 149 6.68 12.53 -4.78
C LYS A 149 7.76 11.70 -4.07
N GLN A 150 8.23 10.63 -4.70
CA GLN A 150 9.11 9.63 -4.12
C GLN A 150 10.35 9.39 -4.99
N THR A 151 11.34 8.71 -4.45
CA THR A 151 12.40 8.04 -5.20
C THR A 151 11.97 6.59 -5.41
N LEU A 152 11.98 6.12 -6.66
CA LEU A 152 11.53 4.78 -7.02
C LEU A 152 12.70 3.96 -7.57
N SER A 153 12.72 2.65 -7.29
CA SER A 153 13.70 1.72 -7.83
C SER A 153 13.52 1.50 -9.33
N ASP A 154 14.47 0.78 -9.94
CA ASP A 154 14.24 0.09 -11.21
C ASP A 154 13.05 -0.89 -11.06
N ALA A 155 12.31 -1.11 -12.15
CA ALA A 155 11.20 -2.07 -12.16
C ALA A 155 11.72 -3.50 -11.96
N TYR A 156 11.11 -4.26 -11.04
CA TYR A 156 11.54 -5.62 -10.76
C TYR A 156 10.57 -6.70 -11.26
N MET A 157 9.32 -6.35 -11.55
CA MET A 157 8.29 -7.28 -12.03
C MET A 157 7.20 -6.53 -12.80
N LYS A 158 6.47 -7.22 -13.71
CA LYS A 158 5.27 -6.73 -14.36
C LYS A 158 4.02 -7.18 -13.63
N ASN A 159 2.97 -6.35 -13.67
CA ASN A 159 1.64 -6.66 -13.17
C ASN A 159 0.54 -6.12 -14.10
N ASN A 160 -0.65 -6.66 -13.96
CA ASN A 160 -1.87 -6.12 -14.55
C ASN A 160 -2.90 -5.85 -13.44
N GLN A 161 -3.66 -4.78 -13.56
CA GLN A 161 -4.88 -4.60 -12.79
C GLN A 161 -6.03 -5.30 -13.52
N VAL A 162 -6.68 -6.24 -12.84
CA VAL A 162 -7.70 -7.12 -13.44
C VAL A 162 -8.98 -7.11 -12.63
N ILE A 163 -10.03 -7.72 -13.17
CA ILE A 163 -11.30 -7.88 -12.47
C ILE A 163 -11.49 -9.36 -12.10
N LEU A 164 -11.55 -9.60 -10.78
CA LEU A 164 -11.88 -10.90 -10.20
C LEU A 164 -13.38 -11.00 -9.94
N VAL A 165 -13.99 -12.11 -10.34
CA VAL A 165 -15.38 -12.42 -10.07
C VAL A 165 -15.52 -13.85 -9.54
N LYS A 166 -16.67 -14.20 -8.97
CA LYS A 166 -16.96 -15.59 -8.60
C LYS A 166 -17.05 -16.46 -9.85
N GLU A 167 -16.56 -17.69 -9.77
CA GLU A 167 -16.58 -18.65 -10.89
C GLU A 167 -18.00 -18.91 -11.39
N ASP A 168 -18.97 -19.02 -10.50
CA ASP A 168 -20.38 -19.29 -10.82
C ASP A 168 -21.17 -18.04 -11.24
N SER A 169 -20.53 -16.86 -11.32
CA SER A 169 -21.17 -15.64 -11.79
C SER A 169 -21.46 -15.68 -13.29
N SER A 170 -22.47 -14.92 -13.72
CA SER A 170 -22.80 -14.78 -15.13
C SER A 170 -22.01 -13.72 -15.88
N TYR A 171 -21.14 -12.98 -15.18
CA TYR A 171 -20.38 -11.85 -15.76
C TYR A 171 -19.27 -12.37 -16.68
N GLN A 172 -19.26 -11.96 -17.95
CA GLN A 172 -18.26 -12.39 -18.94
C GLN A 172 -17.38 -11.23 -19.41
N SER A 173 -17.80 -9.99 -19.14
CA SER A 173 -17.12 -8.77 -19.58
C SER A 173 -17.33 -7.63 -18.58
N LEU A 174 -16.58 -6.54 -18.72
CA LEU A 174 -16.81 -5.32 -17.93
C LEU A 174 -18.23 -4.77 -18.08
N ALA A 175 -18.84 -4.91 -19.28
CA ALA A 175 -20.19 -4.43 -19.53
C ALA A 175 -21.25 -5.16 -18.68
N ASP A 176 -21.03 -6.41 -18.31
CA ASP A 176 -21.95 -7.18 -17.46
C ASP A 176 -21.96 -6.69 -16.00
N LEU A 177 -20.97 -5.91 -15.62
CA LEU A 177 -20.87 -5.28 -14.29
C LEU A 177 -21.64 -3.95 -14.20
N ALA A 178 -22.31 -3.52 -15.26
CA ALA A 178 -23.14 -2.33 -15.23
C ALA A 178 -24.20 -2.39 -14.12
N GLY A 179 -24.22 -1.37 -13.25
CA GLY A 179 -25.11 -1.30 -12.09
C GLY A 179 -24.74 -2.26 -10.93
N LYS A 180 -23.54 -2.88 -10.96
CA LYS A 180 -23.03 -3.78 -9.92
C LYS A 180 -22.08 -3.08 -8.98
N SER A 181 -21.80 -3.67 -7.82
CA SER A 181 -20.81 -3.18 -6.88
C SER A 181 -19.45 -3.82 -7.16
N LEU A 182 -18.41 -2.97 -7.20
CA LEU A 182 -17.01 -3.32 -7.38
C LEU A 182 -16.21 -2.94 -6.15
N GLY A 183 -15.56 -3.91 -5.51
CA GLY A 183 -14.60 -3.66 -4.44
C GLY A 183 -13.25 -3.25 -5.02
N VAL A 184 -12.59 -2.29 -4.38
CA VAL A 184 -11.23 -1.86 -4.71
C VAL A 184 -10.50 -1.46 -3.45
N GLN A 185 -9.23 -1.82 -3.32
CA GLN A 185 -8.42 -1.40 -2.19
C GLN A 185 -8.15 0.11 -2.28
N SER A 186 -8.38 0.81 -1.18
CA SER A 186 -8.18 2.27 -1.09
C SER A 186 -6.72 2.64 -1.31
N ASP A 187 -6.47 3.71 -2.08
CA ASP A 187 -5.14 4.21 -2.47
C ASP A 187 -4.25 3.17 -3.18
N SER A 188 -4.87 2.15 -3.80
CA SER A 188 -4.18 1.19 -4.65
C SER A 188 -4.03 1.71 -6.09
N SER A 189 -3.16 1.06 -6.86
CA SER A 189 -3.07 1.30 -8.30
C SER A 189 -4.32 0.82 -9.06
N ALA A 190 -5.06 -0.16 -8.52
CA ALA A 190 -6.38 -0.54 -9.04
C ALA A 190 -7.39 0.62 -8.96
N GLU A 191 -7.42 1.35 -7.84
CA GLU A 191 -8.25 2.53 -7.70
C GLU A 191 -7.82 3.62 -8.69
N SER A 192 -6.51 3.91 -8.80
CA SER A 192 -5.98 4.85 -9.78
C SER A 192 -6.32 4.46 -11.22
N ALA A 193 -6.28 3.15 -11.55
CA ALA A 193 -6.65 2.65 -12.86
C ALA A 193 -8.15 2.87 -13.16
N LEU A 194 -9.02 2.71 -12.15
CA LEU A 194 -10.45 3.03 -12.28
C LEU A 194 -10.71 4.54 -12.45
N GLU A 195 -9.86 5.39 -11.89
CA GLU A 195 -9.96 6.85 -12.00
C GLU A 195 -9.39 7.40 -13.31
N SER A 196 -8.70 6.58 -14.10
CA SER A 196 -8.12 6.97 -15.39
C SER A 196 -9.20 7.41 -16.41
N GLU A 197 -8.78 8.18 -17.42
CA GLU A 197 -9.68 8.57 -18.52
C GLU A 197 -10.19 7.34 -19.31
N GLU A 198 -9.33 6.33 -19.47
CA GLU A 198 -9.62 5.09 -20.19
C GLU A 198 -10.69 4.25 -19.50
N ALA A 199 -10.75 4.27 -18.18
CA ALA A 199 -11.73 3.51 -17.39
C ALA A 199 -13.02 4.29 -17.11
N THR A 200 -13.15 5.55 -17.58
CA THR A 200 -14.29 6.43 -17.26
C THR A 200 -15.64 5.79 -17.60
N GLU A 201 -15.80 5.23 -18.80
CA GLU A 201 -17.06 4.59 -19.21
C GLU A 201 -17.41 3.40 -18.32
N PHE A 202 -16.43 2.56 -18.01
CA PHE A 202 -16.61 1.42 -17.12
C PHE A 202 -16.99 1.89 -15.71
N ARG A 203 -16.21 2.81 -15.13
CA ARG A 203 -16.46 3.35 -13.80
C ARG A 203 -17.86 3.96 -13.66
N GLU A 204 -18.28 4.78 -14.64
CA GLU A 204 -19.60 5.43 -14.62
C GLU A 204 -20.76 4.42 -14.84
N SER A 205 -20.49 3.24 -15.41
CA SER A 205 -21.48 2.18 -15.57
C SER A 205 -21.75 1.41 -14.28
N LEU A 206 -20.81 1.42 -13.32
CA LEU A 206 -20.93 0.70 -12.05
C LEU A 206 -22.05 1.27 -11.17
N GLY A 207 -22.65 0.42 -10.35
CA GLY A 207 -23.66 0.83 -9.36
C GLY A 207 -23.01 1.46 -8.15
N GLU A 208 -21.90 0.88 -7.68
CA GLU A 208 -21.15 1.33 -6.52
C GLU A 208 -19.70 0.88 -6.61
N ILE A 209 -18.78 1.74 -6.21
CA ILE A 209 -17.38 1.38 -5.94
C ILE A 209 -17.20 1.35 -4.44
N VAL A 210 -16.85 0.18 -3.92
CA VAL A 210 -16.73 -0.08 -2.47
C VAL A 210 -15.26 -0.04 -2.08
N PRO A 211 -14.83 0.96 -1.30
CA PRO A 211 -13.45 1.00 -0.81
C PRO A 211 -13.22 -0.11 0.21
N ILE A 212 -12.14 -0.86 0.03
CA ILE A 212 -11.74 -1.98 0.89
C ILE A 212 -10.35 -1.69 1.48
N ASP A 213 -10.11 -2.09 2.73
CA ASP A 213 -8.83 -1.85 3.38
C ASP A 213 -7.73 -2.79 2.83
N ASP A 214 -8.09 -4.07 2.63
CA ASP A 214 -7.16 -5.11 2.15
C ASP A 214 -7.89 -6.19 1.32
N TYR A 215 -7.13 -6.93 0.50
CA TYR A 215 -7.74 -7.94 -0.38
C TYR A 215 -8.29 -9.17 0.35
N SER A 216 -7.85 -9.47 1.56
CA SER A 216 -8.44 -10.56 2.35
C SER A 216 -9.88 -10.23 2.74
N LYS A 217 -10.17 -8.95 3.05
CA LYS A 217 -11.53 -8.44 3.28
C LYS A 217 -12.35 -8.44 2.00
N ALA A 218 -11.77 -7.97 0.87
CA ALA A 218 -12.44 -7.99 -0.43
C ALA A 218 -12.90 -9.41 -0.81
N ILE A 219 -12.05 -10.41 -0.59
CA ILE A 219 -12.39 -11.83 -0.82
C ILE A 219 -13.54 -12.29 0.07
N LEU A 220 -13.57 -11.89 1.35
CA LEU A 220 -14.70 -12.21 2.23
C LEU A 220 -15.99 -11.53 1.77
N GLU A 221 -15.91 -10.29 1.30
CA GLU A 221 -17.09 -9.55 0.82
C GLU A 221 -17.68 -10.15 -0.46
N ILE A 222 -16.84 -10.53 -1.44
CA ILE A 222 -17.33 -11.19 -2.65
C ILE A 222 -17.92 -12.58 -2.35
N GLN A 223 -17.32 -13.34 -1.42
CA GLN A 223 -17.86 -14.62 -0.95
C GLN A 223 -19.26 -14.46 -0.37
N ASN A 224 -19.46 -13.44 0.45
CA ASN A 224 -20.73 -13.15 1.11
C ASN A 224 -21.75 -12.45 0.19
N GLY A 225 -21.37 -12.09 -1.04
CA GLY A 225 -22.22 -11.39 -2.00
C GLY A 225 -22.53 -9.95 -1.62
N LEU A 226 -21.63 -9.30 -0.88
CA LEU A 226 -21.70 -7.88 -0.56
C LEU A 226 -21.17 -7.02 -1.72
N ILE A 227 -20.23 -7.57 -2.49
CA ILE A 227 -19.75 -7.03 -3.76
C ILE A 227 -19.83 -8.12 -4.84
N GLU A 228 -19.94 -7.74 -6.10
CA GLU A 228 -20.03 -8.67 -7.23
C GLU A 228 -18.69 -8.92 -7.91
N ALA A 229 -17.75 -7.98 -7.81
CA ALA A 229 -16.42 -8.07 -8.43
C ALA A 229 -15.37 -7.33 -7.58
N ILE A 230 -14.09 -7.60 -7.83
CA ILE A 230 -12.95 -6.93 -7.21
C ILE A 230 -12.01 -6.45 -8.32
N ALA A 231 -11.62 -5.18 -8.28
CA ALA A 231 -10.46 -4.69 -9.03
C ALA A 231 -9.19 -5.01 -8.20
N ILE A 232 -8.26 -5.75 -8.80
CA ILE A 232 -7.20 -6.43 -8.05
C ILE A 232 -5.98 -6.68 -8.95
N ASP A 233 -4.81 -6.76 -8.34
CA ASP A 233 -3.58 -7.18 -8.99
C ASP A 233 -3.67 -8.62 -9.49
N GLU A 234 -3.23 -8.86 -10.73
CA GLU A 234 -3.32 -10.19 -11.34
C GLU A 234 -2.57 -11.24 -10.52
N VAL A 235 -1.43 -10.89 -9.95
CA VAL A 235 -0.65 -11.81 -9.11
C VAL A 235 -1.43 -12.26 -7.88
N VAL A 236 -2.18 -11.34 -7.25
CA VAL A 236 -3.03 -11.63 -6.09
C VAL A 236 -4.25 -12.45 -6.51
N ALA A 237 -4.91 -12.07 -7.61
CA ALA A 237 -6.01 -12.84 -8.17
C ALA A 237 -5.61 -14.30 -8.44
N ARG A 238 -4.47 -14.53 -9.11
CA ARG A 238 -3.94 -15.87 -9.41
C ARG A 238 -3.58 -16.68 -8.15
N PHE A 239 -3.14 -16.02 -7.10
CA PHE A 239 -2.94 -16.69 -5.81
C PHE A 239 -4.26 -17.29 -5.30
N TYR A 240 -5.37 -16.52 -5.32
CA TYR A 240 -6.68 -17.02 -4.89
C TYR A 240 -7.24 -18.10 -5.83
N LEU A 241 -7.03 -17.97 -7.14
CA LEU A 241 -7.43 -19.02 -8.09
C LEU A 241 -6.71 -20.35 -7.81
N THR A 242 -5.45 -20.29 -7.38
CA THR A 242 -4.64 -21.47 -7.08
C THR A 242 -5.02 -22.12 -5.75
N ASN A 243 -5.30 -21.29 -4.72
CA ASN A 243 -5.58 -21.77 -3.37
C ASN A 243 -7.05 -22.15 -3.15
N ASP A 244 -7.99 -21.58 -3.95
CA ASP A 244 -9.42 -21.86 -3.92
C ASP A 244 -9.92 -22.26 -5.34
N PRO A 245 -9.49 -23.42 -5.88
CA PRO A 245 -9.81 -23.82 -7.23
C PRO A 245 -11.31 -23.89 -7.48
N GLY A 246 -11.79 -23.16 -8.49
CA GLY A 246 -13.20 -23.13 -8.86
C GLY A 246 -14.06 -22.17 -8.02
N ALA A 247 -13.47 -21.35 -7.16
CA ALA A 247 -14.20 -20.31 -6.43
C ALA A 247 -14.30 -19.00 -7.24
N TYR A 248 -13.24 -18.66 -7.96
CA TYR A 248 -13.11 -17.40 -8.68
C TYR A 248 -12.55 -17.58 -10.08
N ARG A 249 -12.70 -16.55 -10.89
CA ARG A 249 -12.04 -16.37 -12.18
C ARG A 249 -11.74 -14.91 -12.45
N ILE A 250 -10.75 -14.66 -13.27
CA ILE A 250 -10.46 -13.34 -13.83
C ILE A 250 -11.32 -13.15 -15.06
N LEU A 251 -11.84 -11.94 -15.30
CA LEU A 251 -12.52 -11.64 -16.55
C LEU A 251 -11.55 -11.66 -17.73
N GLU A 252 -12.00 -12.24 -18.85
CA GLU A 252 -11.23 -12.36 -20.07
C GLU A 252 -11.99 -11.72 -21.24
N LYS A 253 -11.24 -11.24 -22.23
CA LYS A 253 -11.78 -10.81 -23.52
C LYS A 253 -12.27 -12.00 -24.35
N GLU A 254 -13.01 -11.72 -25.41
CA GLU A 254 -13.51 -12.76 -26.33
C GLU A 254 -12.39 -13.63 -26.95
N ASP A 255 -11.17 -13.10 -27.04
CA ASP A 255 -10.01 -13.83 -27.57
C ASP A 255 -9.27 -14.65 -26.49
N GLY A 256 -9.76 -14.67 -25.25
CA GLY A 256 -9.17 -15.39 -24.12
C GLY A 256 -8.00 -14.68 -23.46
N THR A 257 -7.71 -13.42 -23.83
CA THR A 257 -6.75 -12.62 -23.09
C THR A 257 -7.39 -11.99 -21.85
N VAL A 258 -6.61 -11.77 -20.80
CA VAL A 258 -7.10 -11.15 -19.56
C VAL A 258 -7.64 -9.75 -19.88
N GLU A 259 -8.79 -9.43 -19.32
CA GLU A 259 -9.34 -8.07 -19.34
C GLU A 259 -8.58 -7.23 -18.32
N SER A 260 -7.71 -6.35 -18.80
CA SER A 260 -6.82 -5.54 -17.97
C SER A 260 -7.29 -4.09 -17.93
N LEU A 261 -7.39 -3.52 -16.71
CA LEU A 261 -7.63 -2.10 -16.49
C LEU A 261 -6.35 -1.27 -16.69
N ALA A 262 -5.21 -1.83 -16.29
CA ALA A 262 -3.91 -1.21 -16.44
C ALA A 262 -2.80 -2.27 -16.51
N VAL A 263 -1.70 -1.96 -17.21
CA VAL A 263 -0.45 -2.72 -17.19
C VAL A 263 0.57 -1.89 -16.41
N GLU A 264 1.24 -2.50 -15.46
CA GLU A 264 2.06 -1.81 -14.47
C GLU A 264 3.43 -2.44 -14.33
N ASP A 265 4.36 -1.64 -13.82
CA ASP A 265 5.66 -2.07 -13.33
C ASP A 265 5.67 -2.00 -11.80
N TYR A 266 6.05 -3.09 -11.13
CA TYR A 266 6.33 -3.07 -9.71
C TYR A 266 7.73 -2.50 -9.45
N VAL A 267 7.79 -1.57 -8.50
CA VAL A 267 8.99 -0.87 -8.05
C VAL A 267 9.04 -0.86 -6.52
N ILE A 268 10.12 -0.35 -5.96
CA ILE A 268 10.27 -0.12 -4.52
C ILE A 268 10.21 1.39 -4.29
N GLY A 269 9.40 1.83 -3.32
CA GLY A 269 9.25 3.24 -2.98
C GLY A 269 10.16 3.66 -1.83
N PHE A 270 10.86 4.79 -1.98
CA PHE A 270 11.71 5.41 -0.97
C PHE A 270 11.28 6.87 -0.78
N ARG A 271 11.62 7.48 0.36
CA ARG A 271 11.39 8.92 0.53
C ARG A 271 12.06 9.71 -0.59
N LYS A 272 11.44 10.80 -0.97
CA LYS A 272 12.01 11.69 -1.98
C LYS A 272 13.41 12.16 -1.57
N GLY A 273 14.40 11.84 -2.42
CA GLY A 273 15.79 12.18 -2.19
C GLY A 273 16.64 11.07 -1.57
N ASP A 274 16.08 9.95 -1.11
CA ASP A 274 16.82 8.79 -0.61
C ASP A 274 17.41 7.96 -1.78
N GLN A 275 18.14 8.64 -2.69
CA GLN A 275 18.70 8.04 -3.90
C GLN A 275 19.83 7.06 -3.59
N ALA A 276 20.71 7.37 -2.62
CA ALA A 276 21.82 6.50 -2.26
C ALA A 276 21.32 5.15 -1.70
N LEU A 277 20.22 5.15 -0.93
CA LEU A 277 19.58 3.91 -0.48
C LEU A 277 18.95 3.14 -1.66
N CYS A 278 18.21 3.82 -2.52
CA CYS A 278 17.61 3.24 -3.72
C CYS A 278 18.67 2.59 -4.62
N ASP A 279 19.78 3.29 -4.88
CA ASP A 279 20.88 2.79 -5.70
C ASP A 279 21.49 1.51 -5.12
N LYS A 280 21.66 1.43 -3.78
CA LYS A 280 22.15 0.22 -3.11
C LYS A 280 21.21 -0.97 -3.28
N VAL A 281 19.93 -0.76 -3.19
CA VAL A 281 18.93 -1.80 -3.42
C VAL A 281 18.95 -2.25 -4.89
N ASN A 282 18.95 -1.32 -5.85
CA ASN A 282 19.02 -1.63 -7.27
C ASN A 282 20.30 -2.40 -7.65
N GLU A 283 21.48 -1.98 -7.12
CA GLU A 283 22.75 -2.69 -7.32
C GLU A 283 22.64 -4.14 -6.82
N THR A 284 22.09 -4.34 -5.61
CA THR A 284 21.97 -5.67 -5.01
C THR A 284 21.00 -6.57 -5.78
N LEU A 285 19.87 -6.01 -6.26
CA LEU A 285 18.93 -6.76 -7.12
C LEU A 285 19.60 -7.22 -8.42
N LYS A 286 20.43 -6.38 -9.05
CA LYS A 286 21.22 -6.76 -10.23
C LYS A 286 22.24 -7.86 -9.94
N GLU A 287 22.90 -7.81 -8.77
CA GLU A 287 23.78 -8.90 -8.32
C GLU A 287 23.01 -10.21 -8.12
N MET A 288 21.83 -10.17 -7.49
CA MET A 288 20.97 -11.33 -7.30
C MET A 288 20.43 -11.89 -8.62
N LYS A 289 20.18 -11.03 -9.62
CA LYS A 289 19.85 -11.48 -10.97
C LYS A 289 21.02 -12.16 -11.65
N ALA A 290 22.21 -11.58 -11.54
CA ALA A 290 23.43 -12.09 -12.19
C ALA A 290 23.87 -13.45 -11.62
N ASP A 291 23.70 -13.69 -10.31
CA ASP A 291 24.08 -14.96 -9.67
C ASP A 291 22.96 -16.00 -9.63
N GLY A 292 21.74 -15.64 -10.06
CA GLY A 292 20.58 -16.53 -10.17
C GLY A 292 19.68 -16.59 -8.92
N THR A 293 20.06 -15.96 -7.82
CA THR A 293 19.28 -15.98 -6.56
C THR A 293 17.88 -15.37 -6.74
N LEU A 294 17.78 -14.29 -7.52
CA LEU A 294 16.48 -13.67 -7.79
C LEU A 294 15.54 -14.60 -8.56
N ALA A 295 16.08 -15.35 -9.54
CA ALA A 295 15.34 -16.35 -10.28
C ALA A 295 14.90 -17.53 -9.38
N GLU A 296 15.77 -18.01 -8.49
CA GLU A 296 15.41 -19.07 -7.53
C GLU A 296 14.27 -18.66 -6.59
N ILE A 297 14.27 -17.41 -6.10
CA ILE A 297 13.18 -16.87 -5.29
C ILE A 297 11.90 -16.76 -6.13
N SER A 298 11.98 -16.28 -7.36
CA SER A 298 10.85 -16.18 -8.27
C SER A 298 10.23 -17.55 -8.57
N GLU A 299 11.05 -18.55 -8.91
CA GLU A 299 10.61 -19.92 -9.16
C GLU A 299 9.91 -20.55 -7.94
N LYS A 300 10.37 -20.25 -6.73
CA LYS A 300 9.73 -20.72 -5.48
C LYS A 300 8.27 -20.26 -5.38
N TRP A 301 7.98 -19.01 -5.76
CA TRP A 301 6.67 -18.40 -5.57
C TRP A 301 5.75 -18.52 -6.79
N PHE A 302 6.30 -18.47 -7.99
CA PHE A 302 5.55 -18.41 -9.25
C PHE A 302 5.75 -19.62 -10.14
N GLY A 303 6.74 -20.48 -9.84
CA GLY A 303 7.09 -21.63 -10.69
C GLY A 303 7.94 -21.27 -11.91
N GLU A 304 8.25 -20.01 -12.12
CA GLU A 304 9.11 -19.47 -13.17
C GLU A 304 9.76 -18.13 -12.75
N ASP A 305 10.77 -17.69 -13.50
CA ASP A 305 11.36 -16.37 -13.28
C ASP A 305 10.52 -15.29 -13.97
N VAL A 306 9.72 -14.55 -13.19
CA VAL A 306 8.87 -13.44 -13.65
C VAL A 306 9.52 -12.07 -13.48
N THR A 307 10.78 -12.01 -13.03
CA THR A 307 11.47 -10.75 -12.73
C THR A 307 11.94 -10.05 -14.00
N THR A 308 11.91 -8.71 -13.97
CA THR A 308 12.28 -7.84 -15.11
C THR A 308 13.64 -7.17 -14.94
N ILE A 309 14.33 -7.38 -13.81
CA ILE A 309 15.68 -6.85 -13.57
C ILE A 309 16.66 -7.40 -14.63
N GLU A 310 17.41 -6.50 -15.23
CA GLU A 310 18.50 -6.83 -16.14
C GLU A 310 19.84 -6.86 -15.37
N ALA A 311 20.68 -7.88 -15.64
CA ALA A 311 21.97 -8.08 -14.97
C ALA A 311 23.07 -7.13 -15.48
#